data_5edea3596397b6efa44eea44a5fa60b1
#
_entry.id   5edea3596397b6efa44eea44a5fa60b1
#
_cell.length_a   1.000
_cell.length_b   1.000
_cell.length_c   1.000
_cell.angle_alpha   90.00
_cell.angle_beta   90.00
_cell.angle_gamma   90.00
#
_symmetry.space_group_name_H-M   'P 1'
#
loop_
_entity.id
_entity.type
_entity.pdbx_description
1 polymer ?
#
loop_
_entity_poly.entity_id
_entity_poly.type
_entity_poly.pdbx_seq_one_letter_code
_entity_poly.pdbx_strand_id
1 'polypeptide(L)'
;MSIRSWLRGFFVDTPFAQVVNLEDKQVVVTGASPGSLGYETARTLARWGAQVVVTSRGDVSAIVQALQEQLEAEGVAARVTGHPLDLCDAESVSEFARWYREHCGDRLDVLVNNAGVHLDLMAKWKEPRLSDDGHELQWRTNYLGTVQLTHELLPLLKQTGERHGDARVVNVGSQIHSRSRNEALFDADTSYNSWKFYGNIDLNQRK
;
A
#
# COMPACT_ATOMS: atom_id res chain seq x y z
N MET A 1 13.57 14.01 21.65
CA MET A 1 13.11 12.68 22.12
C MET A 1 12.27 12.93 23.36
N SER A 2 10.97 12.58 23.35
CA SER A 2 10.10 12.91 24.50
C SER A 2 10.27 11.86 25.60
N ILE A 3 10.10 12.26 26.88
CA ILE A 3 10.15 11.36 28.05
C ILE A 3 9.15 10.20 27.88
N ARG A 4 8.02 10.42 27.19
CA ARG A 4 7.04 9.38 26.88
C ARG A 4 7.57 8.32 25.90
N SER A 5 8.39 8.69 24.92
CA SER A 5 8.98 7.72 23.98
C SER A 5 10.09 6.91 24.65
N TRP A 6 10.81 7.51 25.59
CA TRP A 6 11.84 6.84 26.39
C TRP A 6 11.24 5.82 27.36
N LEU A 7 10.18 6.18 28.09
CA LEU A 7 9.46 5.27 28.99
C LEU A 7 8.79 4.11 28.24
N ARG A 8 8.30 4.34 27.00
CA ARG A 8 7.69 3.27 26.20
C ARG A 8 8.69 2.19 25.79
N GLY A 9 9.96 2.56 25.56
CA GLY A 9 11.04 1.62 25.25
C GLY A 9 11.40 0.67 26.42
N PHE A 10 11.01 0.99 27.66
CA PHE A 10 11.25 0.13 28.82
C PHE A 10 10.16 -0.93 29.04
N PHE A 11 8.96 -0.75 28.46
CA PHE A 11 7.79 -1.60 28.75
C PHE A 11 7.17 -2.29 27.53
N VAL A 12 7.71 -2.03 26.33
CA VAL A 12 7.23 -2.66 25.10
C VAL A 12 8.44 -3.21 24.37
N ASP A 13 8.53 -4.52 24.31
CA ASP A 13 9.42 -5.18 23.34
C ASP A 13 8.99 -4.70 21.95
N THR A 14 9.81 -3.83 21.36
CA THR A 14 9.57 -3.39 19.99
C THR A 14 10.02 -4.54 19.08
N PRO A 15 9.12 -5.27 18.44
CA PRO A 15 9.53 -6.35 17.56
C PRO A 15 10.31 -5.74 16.39
N PHE A 16 11.58 -6.08 16.28
CA PHE A 16 12.37 -5.75 15.09
C PHE A 16 12.21 -6.87 14.06
N ALA A 17 12.01 -6.47 12.80
CA ALA A 17 12.03 -7.42 11.72
C ALA A 17 13.42 -8.08 11.64
N GLN A 18 13.44 -9.40 11.58
CA GLN A 18 14.68 -10.13 11.35
C GLN A 18 15.15 -9.90 9.92
N VAL A 19 16.44 -9.60 9.79
CA VAL A 19 17.06 -9.47 8.46
C VAL A 19 17.00 -10.81 7.76
N VAL A 20 16.50 -10.80 6.53
CA VAL A 20 16.44 -11.97 5.66
C VAL A 20 17.12 -11.64 4.33
N ASN A 21 17.69 -12.64 3.67
CA ASN A 21 18.20 -12.48 2.32
C ASN A 21 17.02 -12.53 1.35
N LEU A 22 16.84 -11.45 0.59
CA LEU A 22 15.83 -11.31 -0.45
C LEU A 22 16.43 -11.16 -1.85
N GLU A 23 17.70 -11.55 -2.03
CA GLU A 23 18.30 -11.65 -3.37
C GLU A 23 17.37 -12.45 -4.29
N ASP A 24 17.25 -11.99 -5.51
CA ASP A 24 16.36 -12.55 -6.53
C ASP A 24 14.84 -12.45 -6.24
N LYS A 25 14.40 -11.84 -5.15
CA LYS A 25 12.99 -11.58 -4.92
C LYS A 25 12.53 -10.29 -5.62
N GLN A 26 11.41 -10.37 -6.31
CA GLN A 26 10.76 -9.23 -6.94
C GLN A 26 9.55 -8.79 -6.10
N VAL A 27 9.54 -7.53 -5.73
CA VAL A 27 8.55 -6.96 -4.80
C VAL A 27 7.93 -5.69 -5.37
N VAL A 28 6.62 -5.59 -5.31
CA VAL A 28 5.88 -4.35 -5.57
C VAL A 28 5.44 -3.76 -4.23
N VAL A 29 5.70 -2.47 -4.02
CA VAL A 29 5.20 -1.72 -2.85
C VAL A 29 4.36 -0.55 -3.32
N THR A 30 3.08 -0.54 -2.99
CA THR A 30 2.19 0.56 -3.36
C THR A 30 2.23 1.70 -2.34
N GLY A 31 2.17 2.96 -2.84
CA GLY A 31 2.12 4.14 -2.00
C GLY A 31 3.42 4.45 -1.26
N ALA A 32 4.53 4.43 -1.97
CA ALA A 32 5.87 4.67 -1.43
C ALA A 32 6.29 6.15 -1.44
N SER A 33 5.41 7.06 -1.07
CA SER A 33 5.77 8.49 -0.98
C SER A 33 6.78 8.75 0.15
N PRO A 34 7.71 9.71 0.01
CA PRO A 34 8.70 10.03 1.04
C PRO A 34 8.06 10.26 2.42
N GLY A 35 8.67 9.68 3.46
CA GLY A 35 8.18 9.75 4.83
C GLY A 35 6.98 8.85 5.15
N SER A 36 6.52 8.03 4.19
CA SER A 36 5.45 7.05 4.41
C SER A 36 5.99 5.70 4.87
N LEU A 37 5.08 4.88 5.42
CA LEU A 37 5.38 3.48 5.75
C LEU A 37 5.81 2.69 4.50
N GLY A 38 5.15 2.94 3.35
CA GLY A 38 5.52 2.29 2.09
C GLY A 38 6.94 2.62 1.63
N TYR A 39 7.39 3.86 1.81
CA TYR A 39 8.76 4.27 1.51
C TYR A 39 9.78 3.49 2.35
N GLU A 40 9.58 3.45 3.67
CA GLU A 40 10.48 2.72 4.58
C GLU A 40 10.43 1.21 4.37
N THR A 41 9.27 0.67 3.99
CA THR A 41 9.12 -0.73 3.61
C THR A 41 9.94 -1.02 2.34
N ALA A 42 9.79 -0.22 1.31
CA ALA A 42 10.55 -0.37 0.07
C ALA A 42 12.06 -0.28 0.31
N ARG A 43 12.51 0.72 1.09
CA ARG A 43 13.92 0.88 1.47
C ARG A 43 14.46 -0.35 2.21
N THR A 44 13.69 -0.86 3.16
CA THR A 44 14.09 -2.03 3.95
C THR A 44 14.21 -3.29 3.09
N LEU A 45 13.23 -3.55 2.23
CA LEU A 45 13.25 -4.72 1.35
C LEU A 45 14.38 -4.64 0.31
N ALA A 46 14.62 -3.45 -0.25
CA ALA A 46 15.76 -3.23 -1.15
C ALA A 46 17.11 -3.41 -0.45
N ARG A 47 17.24 -2.93 0.81
CA ARG A 47 18.43 -3.17 1.64
C ARG A 47 18.68 -4.65 1.89
N TRP A 48 17.65 -5.47 1.95
CA TRP A 48 17.74 -6.92 2.10
C TRP A 48 17.95 -7.67 0.79
N GLY A 49 18.18 -6.94 -0.32
CA GLY A 49 18.54 -7.49 -1.62
C GLY A 49 17.41 -7.63 -2.62
N ALA A 50 16.17 -7.31 -2.27
CA ALA A 50 15.06 -7.41 -3.21
C ALA A 50 15.17 -6.43 -4.38
N GLN A 51 14.64 -6.83 -5.53
CA GLN A 51 14.30 -5.92 -6.62
C GLN A 51 12.94 -5.30 -6.30
N VAL A 52 12.90 -3.99 -6.07
CA VAL A 52 11.69 -3.33 -5.60
C VAL A 52 11.13 -2.41 -6.66
N VAL A 53 9.86 -2.59 -6.98
CA VAL A 53 9.07 -1.64 -7.77
C VAL A 53 8.20 -0.84 -6.81
N VAL A 54 8.40 0.48 -6.79
CA VAL A 54 7.60 1.40 -6.00
C VAL A 54 6.54 2.08 -6.86
N THR A 55 5.39 2.37 -6.26
CA THR A 55 4.36 3.14 -6.94
C THR A 55 3.88 4.30 -6.10
N SER A 56 3.48 5.37 -6.77
CA SER A 56 2.86 6.56 -6.19
C SER A 56 2.03 7.29 -7.25
N ARG A 57 1.13 8.16 -6.81
CA ARG A 57 0.44 9.13 -7.69
C ARG A 57 1.29 10.34 -8.02
N GLY A 58 2.34 10.60 -7.24
CA GLY A 58 3.26 11.72 -7.42
C GLY A 58 4.42 11.40 -8.36
N ASP A 59 5.47 12.19 -8.26
CA ASP A 59 6.71 11.98 -9.03
C ASP A 59 7.46 10.73 -8.55
N VAL A 60 7.24 9.65 -9.25
CA VAL A 60 7.85 8.34 -8.94
C VAL A 60 9.35 8.36 -9.21
N SER A 61 9.81 9.15 -10.20
CA SER A 61 11.23 9.25 -10.53
C SER A 61 12.02 9.84 -9.38
N ALA A 62 11.50 10.91 -8.76
CA ALA A 62 12.12 11.52 -7.58
C ALA A 62 12.13 10.55 -6.38
N ILE A 63 11.08 9.72 -6.21
CA ILE A 63 11.03 8.69 -5.15
C ILE A 63 12.12 7.64 -5.36
N VAL A 64 12.25 7.13 -6.58
CA VAL A 64 13.26 6.13 -6.94
C VAL A 64 14.66 6.68 -6.72
N GLN A 65 14.93 7.90 -7.19
CA GLN A 65 16.21 8.57 -6.99
C GLN A 65 16.56 8.71 -5.52
N ALA A 66 15.62 9.21 -4.70
CA ALA A 66 15.84 9.37 -3.27
C ALA A 66 16.12 8.04 -2.55
N LEU A 67 15.44 6.96 -2.93
CA LEU A 67 15.68 5.61 -2.39
C LEU A 67 17.08 5.11 -2.78
N GLN A 68 17.47 5.28 -4.05
CA GLN A 68 18.78 4.85 -4.55
C GLN A 68 19.91 5.61 -3.84
N GLU A 69 19.82 6.94 -3.76
CA GLU A 69 20.82 7.76 -3.05
C GLU A 69 20.99 7.37 -1.58
N GLN A 70 19.89 7.10 -0.88
CA GLN A 70 19.95 6.68 0.52
C GLN A 70 20.58 5.29 0.67
N LEU A 71 20.24 4.35 -0.18
CA LEU A 71 20.77 2.99 -0.13
C LEU A 71 22.24 2.95 -0.54
N GLU A 72 22.66 3.73 -1.53
CA GLU A 72 24.06 3.91 -1.90
C GLU A 72 24.89 4.49 -0.75
N ALA A 73 24.35 5.49 -0.03
CA ALA A 73 25.00 6.06 1.15
C ALA A 73 25.17 5.02 2.29
N GLU A 74 24.32 3.99 2.33
CA GLU A 74 24.43 2.84 3.23
C GLU A 74 25.35 1.72 2.69
N GLY A 75 25.93 1.91 1.51
CA GLY A 75 26.79 0.90 0.86
C GLY A 75 26.00 -0.26 0.21
N VAL A 76 24.73 -0.06 -0.09
CA VAL A 76 23.84 -1.06 -0.68
C VAL A 76 23.66 -0.78 -2.17
N ALA A 77 24.01 -1.73 -3.03
CA ALA A 77 23.70 -1.70 -4.46
C ALA A 77 22.22 -2.06 -4.68
N ALA A 78 21.35 -1.07 -4.56
CA ALA A 78 19.91 -1.31 -4.59
C ALA A 78 19.35 -1.36 -6.02
N ARG A 79 18.40 -2.28 -6.21
CA ARG A 79 17.62 -2.43 -7.45
C ARG A 79 16.21 -1.91 -7.21
N VAL A 80 16.04 -0.59 -7.35
CA VAL A 80 14.74 0.08 -7.18
C VAL A 80 14.32 0.70 -8.51
N THR A 81 13.12 0.41 -8.93
CA THR A 81 12.45 1.05 -10.07
C THR A 81 11.08 1.53 -9.64
N GLY A 82 10.36 2.22 -10.51
CA GLY A 82 9.03 2.68 -10.15
C GLY A 82 8.16 3.01 -11.35
N HIS A 83 6.85 3.05 -11.10
CA HIS A 83 5.86 3.41 -12.08
C HIS A 83 4.69 4.15 -11.41
N PRO A 84 4.10 5.17 -12.04
CA PRO A 84 2.89 5.82 -11.54
C PRO A 84 1.75 4.81 -11.35
N LEU A 85 0.98 5.00 -10.27
CA LEU A 85 -0.23 4.21 -10.01
C LEU A 85 -1.21 5.02 -9.17
N ASP A 86 -2.40 5.22 -9.70
CA ASP A 86 -3.55 5.71 -8.97
C ASP A 86 -4.57 4.59 -8.77
N LEU A 87 -4.71 4.11 -7.54
CA LEU A 87 -5.71 3.09 -7.20
C LEU A 87 -7.15 3.63 -7.27
N CYS A 88 -7.33 4.96 -7.36
CA CYS A 88 -8.63 5.57 -7.58
C CYS A 88 -9.10 5.47 -9.05
N ASP A 89 -8.20 5.16 -9.96
CA ASP A 89 -8.43 5.06 -11.40
C ASP A 89 -8.25 3.60 -11.88
N ALA A 90 -9.31 3.03 -12.43
CA ALA A 90 -9.29 1.64 -12.93
C ALA A 90 -8.30 1.44 -14.07
N GLU A 91 -8.18 2.42 -14.97
CA GLU A 91 -7.28 2.33 -16.12
C GLU A 91 -5.82 2.42 -15.67
N SER A 92 -5.50 3.31 -14.76
CA SER A 92 -4.16 3.40 -14.15
C SER A 92 -3.72 2.09 -13.49
N VAL A 93 -4.65 1.37 -12.84
CA VAL A 93 -4.36 0.04 -12.28
C VAL A 93 -4.04 -0.97 -13.38
N SER A 94 -4.83 -1.01 -14.44
CA SER A 94 -4.63 -1.94 -15.56
C SER A 94 -3.35 -1.61 -16.35
N GLU A 95 -3.04 -0.33 -16.53
CA GLU A 95 -1.79 0.13 -17.15
C GLU A 95 -0.57 -0.30 -16.35
N PHE A 96 -0.59 -0.10 -15.03
CA PHE A 96 0.48 -0.56 -14.16
C PHE A 96 0.70 -2.07 -14.26
N ALA A 97 -0.36 -2.87 -14.19
CA ALA A 97 -0.25 -4.33 -14.26
C ALA A 97 0.28 -4.80 -15.62
N ARG A 98 -0.09 -4.12 -16.71
CA ARG A 98 0.46 -4.38 -18.05
C ARG A 98 1.93 -3.99 -18.11
N TRP A 99 2.29 -2.78 -17.68
CA TRP A 99 3.65 -2.29 -17.64
C TRP A 99 4.55 -3.23 -16.83
N TYR A 100 4.08 -3.71 -15.68
CA TYR A 100 4.86 -4.62 -14.84
C TYR A 100 5.22 -5.91 -15.60
N ARG A 101 4.25 -6.52 -16.27
CA ARG A 101 4.50 -7.74 -17.06
C ARG A 101 5.47 -7.52 -18.23
N GLU A 102 5.42 -6.35 -18.86
CA GLU A 102 6.26 -6.02 -20.00
C GLU A 102 7.71 -5.67 -19.62
N HIS A 103 7.90 -5.02 -18.45
CA HIS A 103 9.19 -4.45 -18.07
C HIS A 103 9.88 -5.15 -16.91
N CYS A 104 9.12 -5.82 -16.03
CA CYS A 104 9.68 -6.52 -14.85
C CYS A 104 9.72 -8.05 -15.06
N GLY A 105 9.13 -8.56 -16.14
CA GLY A 105 9.17 -9.97 -16.50
C GLY A 105 8.05 -10.80 -15.88
N ASP A 106 8.30 -12.09 -15.74
CA ASP A 106 7.30 -13.11 -15.42
C ASP A 106 7.36 -13.59 -13.96
N ARG A 107 7.88 -12.74 -13.06
CA ARG A 107 8.02 -13.04 -11.64
C ARG A 107 7.48 -11.89 -10.76
N LEU A 108 6.75 -12.25 -9.72
CA LEU A 108 6.37 -11.35 -8.63
C LEU A 108 6.27 -12.18 -7.34
N ASP A 109 7.24 -12.02 -6.45
CA ASP A 109 7.28 -12.79 -5.20
C ASP A 109 6.40 -12.16 -4.11
N VAL A 110 6.35 -10.82 -4.03
CA VAL A 110 5.57 -10.14 -3.01
C VAL A 110 4.88 -8.90 -3.56
N LEU A 111 3.57 -8.83 -3.37
CA LEU A 111 2.77 -7.61 -3.56
C LEU A 111 2.43 -7.02 -2.19
N VAL A 112 2.97 -5.82 -1.89
CA VAL A 112 2.64 -5.07 -0.68
C VAL A 112 1.62 -4.00 -1.00
N ASN A 113 0.36 -4.27 -0.68
CA ASN A 113 -0.75 -3.35 -0.75
C ASN A 113 -0.70 -2.41 0.47
N ASN A 114 0.08 -1.34 0.35
CA ASN A 114 0.26 -0.36 1.42
C ASN A 114 -0.45 0.97 1.11
N ALA A 115 -0.63 1.31 -0.16
CA ALA A 115 -1.29 2.56 -0.52
C ALA A 115 -2.68 2.67 0.10
N GLY A 116 -2.98 3.85 0.60
CA GLY A 116 -4.29 4.18 1.12
C GLY A 116 -4.43 5.68 1.29
N VAL A 117 -5.66 6.15 1.18
CA VAL A 117 -6.02 7.55 1.42
C VAL A 117 -6.91 7.64 2.64
N HIS A 118 -6.72 8.70 3.39
CA HIS A 118 -7.57 9.06 4.50
C HIS A 118 -7.95 10.53 4.34
N LEU A 119 -9.23 10.77 4.06
CA LEU A 119 -9.73 12.13 3.96
C LEU A 119 -9.82 12.76 5.35
N ASP A 120 -9.63 14.08 5.42
CA ASP A 120 -9.67 14.79 6.67
C ASP A 120 -11.03 14.58 7.39
N LEU A 121 -10.99 13.87 8.51
CA LEU A 121 -12.16 13.60 9.35
C LEU A 121 -12.74 14.86 10.01
N MET A 122 -11.95 15.93 10.08
CA MET A 122 -12.39 17.21 10.64
C MET A 122 -13.09 18.08 9.59
N ALA A 123 -12.87 17.79 8.31
CA ALA A 123 -13.61 18.43 7.24
C ALA A 123 -15.08 17.94 7.28
N LYS A 124 -16.00 18.89 7.46
CA LYS A 124 -17.45 18.60 7.42
C LYS A 124 -17.89 18.45 5.96
N TRP A 125 -17.60 17.32 5.37
CA TRP A 125 -18.03 17.01 4.01
C TRP A 125 -19.57 16.88 4.00
N LYS A 126 -20.23 17.66 3.15
CA LYS A 126 -21.68 17.56 2.95
C LYS A 126 -22.05 16.40 2.04
N GLU A 127 -21.15 16.08 1.11
CA GLU A 127 -21.33 15.05 0.08
C GLU A 127 -20.08 14.19 -0.01
N PRO A 128 -20.21 12.93 -0.43
CA PRO A 128 -19.05 12.06 -0.67
C PRO A 128 -18.23 12.61 -1.84
N ARG A 129 -16.92 12.48 -1.75
CA ARG A 129 -16.05 12.67 -2.91
C ARG A 129 -16.05 11.40 -3.72
N LEU A 130 -16.40 11.51 -4.99
CA LEU A 130 -16.48 10.38 -5.91
C LEU A 130 -15.26 10.33 -6.83
N SER A 131 -14.90 9.12 -7.22
CA SER A 131 -14.02 8.82 -8.34
C SER A 131 -14.77 8.95 -9.66
N ASP A 132 -14.06 8.94 -10.78
CA ASP A 132 -14.65 9.07 -12.10
C ASP A 132 -15.62 7.92 -12.44
N ASP A 133 -15.41 6.74 -11.86
CA ASP A 133 -16.29 5.57 -11.98
C ASP A 133 -17.46 5.58 -10.96
N GLY A 134 -17.65 6.69 -10.23
CA GLY A 134 -18.82 6.93 -9.38
C GLY A 134 -18.74 6.31 -7.98
N HIS A 135 -17.62 5.72 -7.60
CA HIS A 135 -17.42 5.17 -6.26
C HIS A 135 -16.88 6.23 -5.28
N GLU A 136 -17.19 6.07 -4.00
CA GLU A 136 -16.57 6.93 -2.98
C GLU A 136 -15.05 6.76 -2.99
N LEU A 137 -14.33 7.88 -2.93
CA LEU A 137 -12.90 7.96 -3.19
C LEU A 137 -12.05 7.06 -2.28
N GLN A 138 -12.35 6.98 -0.98
CA GLN A 138 -11.60 6.11 -0.08
C GLN A 138 -11.92 4.63 -0.33
N TRP A 139 -13.20 4.31 -0.61
CA TRP A 139 -13.61 2.97 -0.97
C TRP A 139 -12.95 2.53 -2.29
N ARG A 140 -12.97 3.41 -3.29
CA ARG A 140 -12.34 3.12 -4.57
C ARG A 140 -10.84 2.88 -4.44
N THR A 141 -10.14 3.77 -3.71
CA THR A 141 -8.69 3.69 -3.56
C THR A 141 -8.26 2.54 -2.63
N ASN A 142 -8.86 2.48 -1.42
CA ASN A 142 -8.34 1.59 -0.36
C ASN A 142 -8.82 0.14 -0.52
N TYR A 143 -9.91 -0.06 -1.24
CA TYR A 143 -10.51 -1.39 -1.43
C TYR A 143 -10.57 -1.81 -2.89
N LEU A 144 -11.41 -1.16 -3.73
CA LEU A 144 -11.62 -1.61 -5.10
C LEU A 144 -10.34 -1.60 -5.93
N GLY A 145 -9.55 -0.53 -5.88
CA GLY A 145 -8.29 -0.43 -6.60
C GLY A 145 -7.26 -1.44 -6.15
N THR A 146 -7.18 -1.66 -4.84
CA THR A 146 -6.30 -2.69 -4.25
C THR A 146 -6.73 -4.11 -4.66
N VAL A 147 -8.03 -4.39 -4.66
CA VAL A 147 -8.56 -5.68 -5.13
C VAL A 147 -8.32 -5.87 -6.62
N GLN A 148 -8.58 -4.84 -7.44
CA GLN A 148 -8.32 -4.86 -8.88
C GLN A 148 -6.85 -5.15 -9.17
N LEU A 149 -5.93 -4.40 -8.55
CA LEU A 149 -4.49 -4.60 -8.71
C LEU A 149 -4.07 -6.03 -8.36
N THR A 150 -4.55 -6.51 -7.21
CA THR A 150 -4.26 -7.87 -6.76
C THR A 150 -4.79 -8.90 -7.75
N HIS A 151 -6.02 -8.72 -8.26
CA HIS A 151 -6.62 -9.61 -9.23
C HIS A 151 -5.85 -9.65 -10.55
N GLU A 152 -5.42 -8.49 -11.05
CA GLU A 152 -4.68 -8.40 -12.31
C GLU A 152 -3.26 -8.98 -12.22
N LEU A 153 -2.62 -8.90 -11.05
CA LEU A 153 -1.30 -9.50 -10.81
C LEU A 153 -1.38 -10.94 -10.28
N LEU A 154 -2.57 -11.44 -9.93
CA LEU A 154 -2.74 -12.78 -9.35
C LEU A 154 -2.22 -13.93 -10.24
N PRO A 155 -2.41 -13.92 -11.57
CA PRO A 155 -1.83 -14.96 -12.43
C PRO A 155 -0.31 -15.04 -12.30
N LEU A 156 0.36 -13.88 -12.23
CA LEU A 156 1.80 -13.79 -12.08
C LEU A 156 2.27 -14.27 -10.70
N LEU A 157 1.57 -13.87 -9.63
CA LEU A 157 1.84 -14.36 -8.27
C LEU A 157 1.68 -15.88 -8.19
N LYS A 158 0.63 -16.45 -8.76
CA LYS A 158 0.43 -17.91 -8.80
C LYS A 158 1.55 -18.62 -9.55
N GLN A 159 1.89 -18.16 -10.75
CA GLN A 159 3.00 -18.69 -11.53
C GLN A 159 4.31 -18.62 -10.77
N THR A 160 4.58 -17.51 -10.08
CA THR A 160 5.79 -17.36 -9.25
C THR A 160 5.79 -18.35 -8.09
N GLY A 161 4.67 -18.51 -7.39
CA GLY A 161 4.52 -19.48 -6.29
C GLY A 161 4.76 -20.92 -6.76
N GLU A 162 4.24 -21.30 -7.93
CA GLU A 162 4.41 -22.61 -8.52
C GLU A 162 5.87 -22.88 -8.92
N ARG A 163 6.56 -21.88 -9.48
CA ARG A 163 7.95 -22.04 -9.96
C ARG A 163 9.01 -21.88 -8.88
N HIS A 164 8.75 -21.03 -7.87
CA HIS A 164 9.75 -20.63 -6.87
C HIS A 164 9.34 -20.98 -5.43
N GLY A 165 8.22 -21.67 -5.25
CA GLY A 165 7.78 -22.25 -3.98
C GLY A 165 7.01 -21.29 -3.07
N ASP A 166 7.08 -19.96 -3.29
CA ASP A 166 6.36 -18.98 -2.44
C ASP A 166 6.08 -17.69 -3.20
N ALA A 167 4.86 -17.17 -3.08
CA ALA A 167 4.49 -15.82 -3.46
C ALA A 167 3.43 -15.28 -2.50
N ARG A 168 3.49 -13.98 -2.18
CA ARG A 168 2.68 -13.41 -1.10
C ARG A 168 2.00 -12.12 -1.50
N VAL A 169 0.79 -11.94 -0.97
CA VAL A 169 0.10 -10.65 -0.93
C VAL A 169 0.07 -10.19 0.52
N VAL A 170 0.61 -9.01 0.78
CA VAL A 170 0.63 -8.38 2.11
C VAL A 170 -0.28 -7.17 2.07
N ASN A 171 -1.36 -7.18 2.83
CA ASN A 171 -2.27 -6.05 2.95
C ASN A 171 -1.97 -5.27 4.23
N VAL A 172 -1.62 -3.99 4.10
CA VAL A 172 -1.44 -3.10 5.23
C VAL A 172 -2.81 -2.62 5.70
N GLY A 173 -3.18 -3.01 6.90
CA GLY A 173 -4.46 -2.66 7.52
C GLY A 173 -4.32 -1.61 8.62
N SER A 174 -5.45 -1.21 9.21
CA SER A 174 -5.51 -0.27 10.32
C SER A 174 -6.42 -0.80 11.43
N GLN A 175 -6.08 -0.50 12.68
CA GLN A 175 -6.93 -0.80 13.83
C GLN A 175 -8.29 -0.06 13.78
N ILE A 176 -8.43 0.94 12.92
CA ILE A 176 -9.69 1.65 12.72
C ILE A 176 -10.82 0.71 12.26
N HIS A 177 -10.47 -0.37 11.54
CA HIS A 177 -11.45 -1.36 11.10
C HIS A 177 -12.29 -1.96 12.26
N SER A 178 -11.71 -2.08 13.46
CA SER A 178 -12.41 -2.60 14.63
C SER A 178 -13.57 -1.73 15.12
N ARG A 179 -13.65 -0.48 14.62
CA ARG A 179 -14.71 0.47 14.95
C ARG A 179 -15.86 0.45 13.95
N SER A 180 -15.72 -0.31 12.87
CA SER A 180 -16.75 -0.43 11.86
C SER A 180 -17.69 -1.60 12.16
N ARG A 181 -18.99 -1.41 11.81
CA ARG A 181 -19.99 -2.48 11.92
C ARG A 181 -20.09 -3.19 10.58
N ASN A 182 -19.87 -4.49 10.56
CA ASN A 182 -19.91 -5.31 9.34
C ASN A 182 -21.29 -5.27 8.64
N GLU A 183 -22.37 -5.10 9.41
CA GLU A 183 -23.73 -5.01 8.90
C GLU A 183 -23.93 -3.85 7.91
N ALA A 184 -23.22 -2.72 8.14
CA ALA A 184 -23.29 -1.57 7.24
C ALA A 184 -22.56 -1.76 5.91
N LEU A 185 -21.68 -2.75 5.80
CA LEU A 185 -20.95 -3.06 4.56
C LEU A 185 -21.80 -3.77 3.52
N PHE A 186 -22.83 -4.49 3.97
CA PHE A 186 -23.64 -5.37 3.14
C PHE A 186 -25.08 -4.86 3.01
N ASP A 187 -25.39 -3.67 3.50
CA ASP A 187 -26.70 -3.06 3.33
C ASP A 187 -26.84 -2.62 1.86
N ALA A 188 -27.73 -3.30 1.14
CA ALA A 188 -27.97 -3.09 -0.28
C ALA A 188 -28.44 -1.65 -0.62
N ASP A 189 -29.03 -0.94 0.34
CA ASP A 189 -29.46 0.45 0.17
C ASP A 189 -28.33 1.46 0.37
N THR A 190 -27.21 1.04 0.87
CA THR A 190 -26.07 1.95 1.08
C THR A 190 -25.20 2.07 -0.14
N SER A 191 -25.65 1.67 -1.35
CA SER A 191 -24.91 1.79 -2.61
C SER A 191 -23.50 2.39 -2.40
N TYR A 192 -22.69 1.66 -1.65
CA TYR A 192 -21.26 1.91 -1.41
C TYR A 192 -20.86 3.31 -1.00
N ASN A 193 -21.61 3.93 -0.16
CA ASN A 193 -21.14 5.10 0.50
C ASN A 193 -20.22 4.69 1.65
N SER A 194 -19.00 4.32 1.32
CA SER A 194 -17.92 4.26 2.31
C SER A 194 -17.73 5.62 3.01
N TRP A 195 -18.27 6.70 2.41
CA TRP A 195 -18.47 7.97 3.06
C TRP A 195 -19.33 7.85 4.33
N LYS A 196 -20.43 7.12 4.30
CA LYS A 196 -21.17 6.79 5.52
C LYS A 196 -20.37 5.86 6.43
N PHE A 197 -19.51 5.06 5.86
CA PHE A 197 -18.70 4.12 6.60
C PHE A 197 -17.45 4.78 7.22
N TYR A 198 -16.76 5.65 6.47
CA TYR A 198 -15.58 6.38 6.95
C TYR A 198 -15.92 7.78 7.47
N GLY A 199 -16.93 8.46 6.95
CA GLY A 199 -17.37 9.78 7.37
C GLY A 199 -18.38 9.79 8.50
N ASN A 200 -19.12 8.69 8.71
CA ASN A 200 -19.95 8.39 9.86
C ASN A 200 -19.28 7.40 10.82
N ILE A 201 -18.00 7.42 10.94
CA ILE A 201 -17.41 7.12 12.23
C ILE A 201 -17.98 8.24 13.12
N ASP A 202 -19.19 7.99 13.62
CA ASP A 202 -19.97 8.94 14.36
C ASP A 202 -19.12 9.42 15.53
N LEU A 203 -18.64 10.65 15.44
CA LEU A 203 -17.94 11.29 16.53
C LEU A 203 -18.84 11.34 17.79
N ASN A 204 -20.16 11.11 17.63
CA ASN A 204 -21.11 11.00 18.71
C ASN A 204 -21.11 9.64 19.41
N GLN A 205 -20.49 8.59 18.85
CA GLN A 205 -20.28 7.32 19.56
C GLN A 205 -19.02 7.33 20.44
N ARG A 206 -18.36 8.45 20.59
CA ARG A 206 -17.29 8.65 21.59
C ARG A 206 -17.83 9.08 22.97
N LYS A 207 -18.94 8.50 23.40
CA LYS A 207 -19.35 8.57 24.80
C LYS A 207 -19.02 7.29 25.52
#